data_2b223aa9e1fba244074410995b8ce3c8
#
_entry.id   2b223aa9e1fba244074410995b8ce3c8
#
_cell.length_a   1.000
_cell.length_b   1.000
_cell.length_c   1.000
_cell.angle_alpha   90.00
_cell.angle_beta   90.00
_cell.angle_gamma   90.00
#
_symmetry.space_group_name_H-M   'P 1'
#
loop_
_entity.id
_entity.type
_entity.pdbx_description
1 polymer ?
#
loop_
_entity_poly.entity_id
_entity_poly.type
_entity_poly.pdbx_seq_one_letter_code
_entity_poly.pdbx_strand_id
1 'polypeptide(L)'
;RRFSELLAKVGSGEHTSTGLSREEACESLDLMLAGEATDAQIGAFLIAHRIRRPQPIELTGMLDSYNRHGPGLTSPGRRPLCFGVPYDGRTRTAPLLPLLALLLSASDVPVVLHGGDPMPVKYGACAAGFSRSSPTPALNGSATAPKT
;
A
#
# COMPACT_ATOMS: atom_id res chain seq x y z
N ARG A 1 -14.81 16.31 12.09
CA ARG A 1 -16.24 16.29 11.75
C ARG A 1 -16.48 15.57 10.42
N ARG A 2 -15.80 15.95 9.33
CA ARG A 2 -16.01 15.37 8.01
C ARG A 2 -15.71 13.86 7.97
N PHE A 3 -14.62 13.40 8.58
CA PHE A 3 -14.29 11.98 8.65
C PHE A 3 -15.38 11.16 9.37
N SER A 4 -16.01 11.71 10.41
CA SER A 4 -17.11 11.02 11.12
C SER A 4 -18.33 10.80 10.22
N GLU A 5 -18.60 11.70 9.29
CA GLU A 5 -19.68 11.56 8.31
C GLU A 5 -19.37 10.42 7.34
N LEU A 6 -18.13 10.33 6.84
CA LEU A 6 -17.67 9.25 5.96
C LEU A 6 -17.67 7.90 6.70
N LEU A 7 -17.23 7.89 7.96
CA LEU A 7 -17.28 6.71 8.82
C LEU A 7 -18.72 6.23 9.03
N ALA A 8 -19.68 7.14 9.26
CA ALA A 8 -21.08 6.79 9.42
C ALA A 8 -21.67 6.14 8.17
N LYS A 9 -21.30 6.59 6.97
CA LYS A 9 -21.72 5.94 5.71
C LYS A 9 -21.29 4.49 5.60
N VAL A 10 -20.09 4.17 6.04
CA VAL A 10 -19.50 2.83 5.95
C VAL A 10 -19.95 1.95 7.12
N GLY A 11 -20.12 2.53 8.30
CA GLY A 11 -20.29 1.82 9.57
C GLY A 11 -21.72 1.79 10.13
N SER A 12 -22.73 2.31 9.43
CA SER A 12 -24.08 2.42 9.96
C SER A 12 -24.87 1.10 10.03
N GLY A 13 -24.30 -0.02 9.61
CA GLY A 13 -24.89 -1.36 9.70
C GLY A 13 -25.18 -1.99 8.35
N GLU A 14 -25.52 -3.27 8.36
CA GLU A 14 -25.62 -4.09 7.14
C GLU A 14 -26.64 -3.56 6.12
N HIS A 15 -27.75 -2.99 6.61
CA HIS A 15 -28.84 -2.51 5.75
C HIS A 15 -28.83 -0.99 5.52
N THR A 16 -28.05 -0.25 6.27
CA THR A 16 -28.03 1.22 6.25
C THR A 16 -26.70 1.79 5.76
N SER A 17 -25.65 0.97 5.69
CA SER A 17 -24.38 1.41 5.15
C SER A 17 -24.50 1.64 3.64
N THR A 18 -24.23 2.86 3.23
CA THR A 18 -24.07 3.22 1.83
C THR A 18 -22.61 3.17 1.46
N GLY A 19 -22.29 2.78 0.23
CA GLY A 19 -20.92 2.85 -0.28
C GLY A 19 -20.41 4.30 -0.30
N LEU A 20 -19.11 4.45 -0.40
CA LEU A 20 -18.49 5.73 -0.69
C LEU A 20 -18.42 5.95 -2.20
N SER A 21 -18.55 7.18 -2.65
CA SER A 21 -18.14 7.53 -4.00
C SER A 21 -16.61 7.47 -4.12
N ARG A 22 -16.09 7.55 -5.34
CA ARG A 22 -14.65 7.61 -5.60
C ARG A 22 -14.00 8.79 -4.86
N GLU A 23 -14.66 9.95 -4.91
CA GLU A 23 -14.20 11.18 -4.27
C GLU A 23 -14.23 11.05 -2.75
N GLU A 24 -15.28 10.47 -2.20
CA GLU A 24 -15.41 10.25 -0.75
C GLU A 24 -14.40 9.23 -0.22
N ALA A 25 -14.13 8.17 -0.98
CA ALA A 25 -13.11 7.19 -0.63
C ALA A 25 -11.70 7.82 -0.68
N CYS A 26 -11.45 8.66 -1.69
CA CYS A 26 -10.22 9.44 -1.79
C CYS A 26 -10.06 10.39 -0.60
N GLU A 27 -11.08 11.19 -0.30
CA GLU A 27 -11.11 12.12 0.83
C GLU A 27 -10.91 11.40 2.17
N SER A 28 -11.52 10.23 2.35
CA SER A 28 -11.36 9.45 3.59
C SER A 28 -9.91 9.08 3.86
N LEU A 29 -9.18 8.68 2.83
CA LEU A 29 -7.77 8.35 2.96
C LEU A 29 -6.90 9.60 3.10
N ASP A 30 -7.21 10.69 2.41
CA ASP A 30 -6.53 11.98 2.59
C ASP A 30 -6.60 12.44 4.05
N LEU A 31 -7.79 12.39 4.67
CA LEU A 31 -7.99 12.76 6.07
C LEU A 31 -7.23 11.85 7.06
N MET A 32 -7.12 10.55 6.74
CA MET A 32 -6.30 9.64 7.54
C MET A 32 -4.81 9.99 7.43
N LEU A 33 -4.31 10.22 6.22
CA LEU A 33 -2.89 10.54 5.98
C LEU A 33 -2.50 11.93 6.53
N ALA A 34 -3.44 12.87 6.54
CA ALA A 34 -3.25 14.19 7.14
C ALA A 34 -3.31 14.18 8.68
N GLY A 35 -3.67 13.05 9.32
CA GLY A 35 -3.81 12.97 10.77
C GLY A 35 -5.07 13.68 11.32
N GLU A 36 -6.06 13.94 10.46
CA GLU A 36 -7.34 14.56 10.84
C GLU A 36 -8.35 13.54 11.42
N ALA A 37 -8.06 12.27 11.29
CA ALA A 37 -8.81 11.17 11.90
C ALA A 37 -8.04 10.62 13.09
N THR A 38 -8.75 10.33 14.20
CA THR A 38 -8.13 9.66 15.35
C THR A 38 -7.89 8.18 15.07
N ASP A 39 -6.93 7.54 15.76
CA ASP A 39 -6.63 6.12 15.61
C ASP A 39 -7.88 5.23 15.79
N ALA A 40 -8.74 5.59 16.75
CA ALA A 40 -9.99 4.89 16.97
C ALA A 40 -10.96 5.01 15.78
N GLN A 41 -11.03 6.19 15.16
CA GLN A 41 -11.85 6.39 13.96
C GLN A 41 -11.29 5.63 12.76
N ILE A 42 -9.97 5.63 12.59
CA ILE A 42 -9.28 4.86 11.54
C ILE A 42 -9.56 3.37 11.71
N GLY A 43 -9.38 2.84 12.92
CA GLY A 43 -9.67 1.44 13.23
C GLY A 43 -11.12 1.05 12.96
N ALA A 44 -12.06 1.89 13.38
CA ALA A 44 -13.49 1.68 13.15
C ALA A 44 -13.84 1.72 11.65
N PHE A 45 -13.26 2.66 10.89
CA PHE A 45 -13.45 2.75 9.45
C PHE A 45 -12.92 1.51 8.72
N LEU A 46 -11.69 1.10 9.04
CA LEU A 46 -11.05 -0.04 8.37
C LEU A 46 -11.81 -1.35 8.62
N ILE A 47 -12.27 -1.59 9.85
CA ILE A 47 -13.05 -2.80 10.14
C ILE A 47 -14.43 -2.77 9.50
N ALA A 48 -15.12 -1.64 9.53
CA ALA A 48 -16.43 -1.48 8.89
C ALA A 48 -16.32 -1.65 7.37
N HIS A 49 -15.32 -1.02 6.74
CA HIS A 49 -15.05 -1.13 5.32
C HIS A 49 -14.73 -2.58 4.90
N ARG A 50 -13.93 -3.30 5.70
CA ARG A 50 -13.62 -4.71 5.48
C ARG A 50 -14.86 -5.60 5.57
N ILE A 51 -15.72 -5.40 6.59
CA ILE A 51 -16.93 -6.22 6.81
C ILE A 51 -17.91 -6.02 5.65
N ARG A 52 -18.14 -4.77 5.27
CA ARG A 52 -19.03 -4.42 4.17
C ARG A 52 -18.51 -4.88 2.80
N ARG A 53 -17.22 -5.14 2.67
CA ARG A 53 -16.48 -5.41 1.42
C ARG A 53 -16.51 -4.20 0.46
N PRO A 54 -15.37 -3.53 0.30
CA PRO A 54 -15.27 -2.35 -0.54
C PRO A 54 -15.63 -2.65 -2.00
N GLN A 55 -16.29 -1.70 -2.62
CA GLN A 55 -16.54 -1.74 -4.06
C GLN A 55 -15.29 -1.31 -4.84
N PRO A 56 -15.09 -1.75 -6.09
CA PRO A 56 -13.94 -1.36 -6.91
C PRO A 56 -13.77 0.16 -7.03
N ILE A 57 -14.87 0.90 -7.07
CA ILE A 57 -14.85 2.37 -7.17
C ILE A 57 -14.24 3.02 -5.93
N GLU A 58 -14.51 2.49 -4.74
CA GLU A 58 -13.95 2.96 -3.48
C GLU A 58 -12.44 2.70 -3.41
N LEU A 59 -12.01 1.51 -3.84
CA LEU A 59 -10.58 1.17 -3.92
C LEU A 59 -9.86 2.08 -4.92
N THR A 60 -10.50 2.40 -6.04
CA THR A 60 -9.94 3.36 -7.02
C THR A 60 -9.77 4.74 -6.40
N GLY A 61 -10.75 5.22 -5.63
CA GLY A 61 -10.64 6.49 -4.90
C GLY A 61 -9.48 6.50 -3.91
N MET A 62 -9.29 5.42 -3.15
CA MET A 62 -8.15 5.30 -2.24
C MET A 62 -6.81 5.30 -2.99
N LEU A 63 -6.73 4.63 -4.15
CA LEU A 63 -5.54 4.68 -4.99
C LEU A 63 -5.25 6.08 -5.52
N ASP A 64 -6.27 6.88 -5.83
CA ASP A 64 -6.08 8.29 -6.24
C ASP A 64 -5.40 9.11 -5.13
N SER A 65 -5.79 8.88 -3.87
CA SER A 65 -5.12 9.50 -2.72
C SER A 65 -3.66 9.04 -2.59
N TYR A 66 -3.40 7.74 -2.66
CA TYR A 66 -2.03 7.23 -2.63
C TYR A 66 -1.16 7.78 -3.75
N ASN A 67 -1.70 7.92 -4.96
CA ASN A 67 -0.97 8.49 -6.10
C ASN A 67 -0.60 9.96 -5.87
N ARG A 68 -1.39 10.70 -5.09
CA ARG A 68 -1.09 12.11 -4.76
C ARG A 68 -0.08 12.25 -3.63
N HIS A 69 -0.13 11.38 -2.64
CA HIS A 69 0.67 11.49 -1.42
C HIS A 69 1.89 10.56 -1.40
N GLY A 70 1.86 9.49 -2.20
CA GLY A 70 2.94 8.52 -2.26
C GLY A 70 4.19 9.04 -2.99
N PRO A 71 5.35 8.47 -2.69
CA PRO A 71 6.57 8.80 -3.42
C PRO A 71 6.47 8.33 -4.87
N GLY A 72 6.66 9.24 -5.80
CA GLY A 72 6.77 8.90 -7.22
C GLY A 72 8.07 8.11 -7.48
N LEU A 73 7.95 6.89 -7.98
CA LEU A 73 9.11 6.13 -8.45
C LEU A 73 9.39 6.49 -9.89
N THR A 74 10.53 7.13 -10.13
CA THR A 74 11.02 7.39 -11.49
C THR A 74 11.83 6.19 -11.97
N SER A 75 11.41 5.60 -13.09
CA SER A 75 12.20 4.57 -13.75
C SER A 75 13.07 5.20 -14.84
N PRO A 76 14.39 5.08 -14.78
CA PRO A 76 15.26 5.53 -15.86
C PRO A 76 15.14 4.56 -17.05
N GLY A 77 14.41 4.96 -18.08
CA GLY A 77 14.33 4.23 -19.35
C GLY A 77 13.13 3.31 -19.49
N ARG A 78 13.32 1.99 -19.47
CA ARG A 78 12.25 1.01 -19.69
C ARG A 78 11.27 0.95 -18.53
N ARG A 79 9.99 0.70 -18.84
CA ARG A 79 8.94 0.50 -17.84
C ARG A 79 9.23 -0.77 -17.02
N PRO A 80 9.40 -0.69 -15.70
CA PRO A 80 9.69 -1.84 -14.87
C PRO A 80 8.45 -2.70 -14.61
N LEU A 81 8.68 -3.98 -14.33
CA LEU A 81 7.69 -4.83 -13.67
C LEU A 81 7.70 -4.54 -12.17
N CYS A 82 6.57 -4.10 -11.64
CA CYS A 82 6.42 -3.80 -10.23
C CYS A 82 5.74 -4.95 -9.50
N PHE A 83 6.38 -5.48 -8.47
CA PHE A 83 5.81 -6.50 -7.60
C PHE A 83 5.56 -5.93 -6.21
N GLY A 84 4.27 -5.82 -5.84
CA GLY A 84 3.87 -5.51 -4.48
C GLY A 84 3.95 -6.75 -3.60
N VAL A 85 4.64 -6.65 -2.49
CA VAL A 85 4.78 -7.73 -1.50
C VAL A 85 4.14 -7.28 -0.19
N PRO A 86 2.80 -7.29 -0.11
CA PRO A 86 2.07 -6.81 1.07
C PRO A 86 2.02 -7.85 2.19
N TYR A 87 2.93 -8.84 2.16
CA TYR A 87 2.94 -9.93 3.13
C TYR A 87 3.94 -9.66 4.24
N ASP A 88 3.52 -9.97 5.44
CA ASP A 88 4.32 -9.97 6.67
C ASP A 88 5.32 -11.15 6.75
N GLY A 89 5.53 -11.84 5.65
CA GLY A 89 6.44 -12.97 5.51
C GLY A 89 5.73 -14.32 5.27
N ARG A 90 6.47 -15.27 4.76
CA ARG A 90 6.00 -16.65 4.53
C ARG A 90 6.75 -17.62 5.43
N THR A 91 6.00 -18.44 6.18
CA THR A 91 6.57 -19.47 7.07
C THR A 91 6.41 -20.88 6.52
N ARG A 92 5.42 -21.10 5.64
CA ARG A 92 5.07 -22.44 5.12
C ARG A 92 5.64 -22.75 3.74
N THR A 93 5.99 -21.74 2.96
CA THR A 93 6.49 -21.90 1.59
C THR A 93 7.68 -20.99 1.36
N ALA A 94 8.63 -21.43 0.54
CA ALA A 94 9.75 -20.59 0.14
C ALA A 94 9.27 -19.33 -0.61
N PRO A 95 9.82 -18.16 -0.33
CA PRO A 95 9.53 -16.93 -1.08
C PRO A 95 10.24 -17.00 -2.44
N LEU A 96 9.52 -17.33 -3.50
CA LEU A 96 10.10 -17.45 -4.85
C LEU A 96 10.27 -16.10 -5.56
N LEU A 97 9.68 -15.03 -5.04
CA LEU A 97 9.74 -13.71 -5.68
C LEU A 97 11.16 -13.16 -5.82
N PRO A 98 12.08 -13.29 -4.84
CA PRO A 98 13.46 -12.87 -5.02
C PRO A 98 14.15 -13.59 -6.18
N LEU A 99 13.93 -14.89 -6.30
CA LEU A 99 14.48 -15.68 -7.42
C LEU A 99 13.91 -15.22 -8.76
N LEU A 100 12.60 -15.00 -8.83
CA LEU A 100 11.94 -14.48 -10.02
C LEU A 100 12.50 -13.10 -10.42
N ALA A 101 12.69 -12.21 -9.44
CA ALA A 101 13.26 -10.89 -9.69
C ALA A 101 14.68 -10.97 -10.25
N LEU A 102 15.51 -11.88 -9.74
CA LEU A 102 16.86 -12.12 -10.25
C LEU A 102 16.84 -12.66 -11.68
N LEU A 103 15.97 -13.62 -11.98
CA LEU A 103 15.82 -14.19 -13.32
C LEU A 103 15.36 -13.13 -14.34
N LEU A 104 14.39 -12.31 -13.97
CA LEU A 104 13.93 -11.21 -14.82
C LEU A 104 15.02 -10.18 -15.05
N SER A 105 15.76 -9.81 -14.00
CA SER A 105 16.90 -8.88 -14.13
C SER A 105 18.01 -9.46 -14.99
N ALA A 106 18.30 -10.76 -14.89
CA ALA A 106 19.27 -11.45 -15.75
C ALA A 106 18.80 -11.50 -17.22
N SER A 107 17.50 -11.39 -17.46
CA SER A 107 16.89 -11.31 -18.80
C SER A 107 16.70 -9.86 -19.28
N ASP A 108 17.38 -8.89 -18.67
CA ASP A 108 17.31 -7.45 -19.01
C ASP A 108 15.89 -6.84 -18.84
N VAL A 109 15.08 -7.42 -17.95
CA VAL A 109 13.78 -6.88 -17.58
C VAL A 109 13.93 -6.12 -16.26
N PRO A 110 13.71 -4.78 -16.23
CA PRO A 110 13.79 -4.01 -14.99
C PRO A 110 12.67 -4.42 -14.02
N VAL A 111 13.03 -4.63 -12.76
CA VAL A 111 12.11 -5.07 -11.72
C VAL A 111 12.17 -4.11 -10.54
N VAL A 112 10.99 -3.76 -10.02
CA VAL A 112 10.83 -3.03 -8.77
C VAL A 112 10.07 -3.90 -7.78
N LEU A 113 10.68 -4.15 -6.63
CA LEU A 113 10.03 -4.80 -5.50
C LEU A 113 9.67 -3.74 -4.46
N HIS A 114 8.44 -3.72 -4.03
CA HIS A 114 8.01 -2.85 -2.95
C HIS A 114 7.18 -3.63 -1.91
N GLY A 115 7.30 -3.26 -0.66
CA GLY A 115 6.60 -3.89 0.45
C GLY A 115 7.01 -3.26 1.77
N GLY A 116 6.33 -3.66 2.84
CA GLY A 116 6.63 -3.22 4.19
C GLY A 116 7.74 -4.05 4.86
N ASP A 117 8.18 -3.56 6.01
CA ASP A 117 9.06 -4.30 6.91
C ASP A 117 8.34 -5.53 7.49
N PRO A 118 9.09 -6.54 8.00
CA PRO A 118 8.49 -7.68 8.68
C PRO A 118 7.61 -7.24 9.84
N MET A 119 6.37 -7.73 9.86
CA MET A 119 5.46 -7.44 10.97
C MET A 119 5.61 -8.50 12.08
N PRO A 120 5.42 -8.10 13.38
CA PRO A 120 5.65 -8.98 14.53
C PRO A 120 4.82 -10.26 14.55
N VAL A 121 3.72 -10.34 13.82
CA VAL A 121 2.76 -11.44 13.95
C VAL A 121 3.18 -12.71 13.22
N LYS A 122 3.99 -12.63 12.18
CA LYS A 122 4.34 -13.81 11.37
C LYS A 122 5.81 -14.05 11.13
N TYR A 123 6.69 -13.15 11.47
CA TYR A 123 8.16 -13.29 11.44
C TYR A 123 8.74 -14.17 10.30
N GLY A 124 8.11 -14.19 9.16
CA GLY A 124 8.55 -14.98 8.00
C GLY A 124 9.55 -14.20 7.14
N ALA A 125 10.18 -14.91 6.20
CA ALA A 125 11.03 -14.29 5.20
C ALA A 125 10.21 -13.31 4.34
N CYS A 126 10.59 -12.03 4.35
CA CYS A 126 9.98 -11.00 3.53
C CYS A 126 10.96 -10.49 2.45
N ALA A 127 10.43 -9.80 1.44
CA ALA A 127 11.26 -9.26 0.36
C ALA A 127 12.25 -8.20 0.85
N ALA A 128 11.88 -7.41 1.86
CA ALA A 128 12.76 -6.38 2.44
C ALA A 128 13.98 -7.00 3.16
N GLY A 129 13.82 -8.16 3.80
CA GLY A 129 14.95 -8.89 4.42
C GLY A 129 15.96 -9.38 3.38
N PHE A 130 15.50 -9.76 2.19
CA PHE A 130 16.37 -10.22 1.12
C PHE A 130 17.20 -9.07 0.51
N SER A 131 16.62 -7.88 0.33
CA SER A 131 17.33 -6.72 -0.24
C SER A 131 18.45 -6.19 0.67
N ARG A 132 18.34 -6.39 1.98
CA ARG A 132 19.37 -5.99 2.96
C ARG A 132 20.58 -6.94 3.01
N SER A 133 20.39 -8.18 2.58
CA SER A 133 21.44 -9.21 2.62
C SER A 133 22.20 -9.39 1.29
N SER A 134 21.70 -8.81 0.21
CA SER A 134 22.35 -8.89 -1.11
C SER A 134 23.07 -7.58 -1.42
N PRO A 135 24.33 -7.62 -1.86
CA PRO A 135 25.02 -6.45 -2.38
C PRO A 135 24.49 -6.14 -3.80
N THR A 136 23.23 -5.75 -3.87
CA THR A 136 22.68 -5.21 -5.11
C THR A 136 23.16 -3.76 -5.23
N PRO A 137 23.73 -3.30 -6.35
CA PRO A 137 24.11 -1.91 -6.50
C PRO A 137 22.86 -1.07 -6.23
N ALA A 138 22.96 -0.22 -5.22
CA ALA A 138 21.88 0.69 -4.86
C ALA A 138 21.53 1.53 -6.08
N LEU A 139 20.32 1.38 -6.59
CA LEU A 139 19.70 2.41 -7.39
C LEU A 139 19.49 3.60 -6.45
N ASN A 140 20.53 4.45 -6.38
CA ASN A 140 20.48 5.72 -5.67
C ASN A 140 19.41 6.61 -6.32
N GLY A 141 18.17 6.36 -5.99
CA GLY A 141 17.12 7.35 -6.11
C GLY A 141 17.25 8.29 -4.91
N SER A 142 18.05 9.33 -5.03
CA SER A 142 18.04 10.44 -4.09
C SER A 142 16.63 11.05 -4.12
N ALA A 143 15.79 10.65 -3.18
CA ALA A 143 14.57 11.38 -2.88
C ALA A 143 14.99 12.73 -2.27
N THR A 144 15.17 13.74 -3.11
CA THR A 144 15.18 15.12 -2.67
C THR A 144 13.77 15.47 -2.25
N ALA A 145 13.54 15.47 -0.94
CA ALA A 145 12.35 16.07 -0.36
C ALA A 145 12.30 17.56 -0.77
N PRO A 146 11.15 18.09 -1.22
CA PRO A 146 11.01 19.51 -1.39
C PRO A 146 11.06 20.18 -0.02
N LYS A 147 11.99 21.11 0.15
CA LYS A 147 12.03 22.03 1.29
C LYS A 147 10.94 23.09 1.09
N THR A 148 10.21 23.31 2.18
CA THR A 148 9.26 24.39 2.52
C THR A 148 7.88 24.27 1.95
#